data_7b88d3a1105f87b80786729bca6d825f
#
_entry.id   7b88d3a1105f87b80786729bca6d825f
#
_cell.length_a   1.000
_cell.length_b   1.000
_cell.length_c   1.000
_cell.angle_alpha   90.00
_cell.angle_beta   90.00
_cell.angle_gamma   90.00
#
_symmetry.space_group_name_H-M   'P 1'
#
loop_
_entity.id
_entity.type
_entity.pdbx_description
1 polymer ?
#
loop_
_entity_poly.entity_id
_entity_poly.type
_entity_poly.pdbx_seq_one_letter_code
_entity_poly.pdbx_strand_id
1 'polypeptide(L)'
;MAVTVPKGTIIVVAPECISGQKLLESARTTGCRVVTAAVVPPEQEENILWHLVSTPKDPGTCDRVIWRPDYESLEAGLADERDVIAVIPGSEFGVEAAERLAERFGVCGNPAATSAIRRNKFEMKRAIAAAGLDHAKGALVRSTDEACDYVRGNLAFPVMAKPPDGAAALNVFKCRDEVELRKAVSCVIGTPDGYGKIPHAAVVEEYIPGDEYVVNLFGDADRLVVTSVWRYEWSRTPYADRIYWNEFLEDPDDPAFAELCSYANRLYRAVGIRLGPAHAEIKLSPRGPVAMEIGARIMGCANETFAHAGMCLDVPMETVKVFATGRSDMPERPRLRERLAYATLPYVAEGTVTGIRGMDVIRALPTFFCEELPVSPGDRIAPSRYLDECHCGVWLKAATEAELVRDLAVVHEVFRIEVL
;
A
#
# COMPACT_ATOMS: atom_id res chain seq x y z
N MET A 1 -10.69 -28.64 8.22
CA MET A 1 -9.47 -28.77 9.07
C MET A 1 -8.65 -27.53 8.82
N ALA A 2 -8.08 -26.91 9.86
CA ALA A 2 -7.25 -25.73 9.71
C ALA A 2 -6.03 -26.01 8.80
N VAL A 3 -5.66 -25.04 7.97
CA VAL A 3 -4.51 -25.12 7.07
C VAL A 3 -3.24 -25.08 7.93
N THR A 4 -2.40 -26.09 7.77
CA THR A 4 -1.13 -26.20 8.51
C THR A 4 0.02 -25.86 7.57
N VAL A 5 0.89 -24.95 7.98
CA VAL A 5 2.12 -24.62 7.25
C VAL A 5 3.12 -25.75 7.43
N PRO A 6 3.64 -26.36 6.35
CA PRO A 6 4.67 -27.39 6.45
C PRO A 6 5.98 -26.80 7.00
N LYS A 7 6.88 -27.63 7.51
CA LYS A 7 8.21 -27.18 7.94
C LYS A 7 9.10 -26.91 6.72
N GLY A 8 9.89 -25.86 6.79
CA GLY A 8 10.79 -25.47 5.71
C GLY A 8 11.29 -24.04 5.85
N THR A 9 11.74 -23.48 4.75
CA THR A 9 12.22 -22.09 4.66
C THR A 9 11.16 -21.19 4.02
N ILE A 10 10.84 -20.09 4.67
CA ILE A 10 9.98 -19.01 4.15
C ILE A 10 10.87 -17.82 3.81
N ILE A 11 10.79 -17.34 2.57
CA ILE A 11 11.50 -16.16 2.11
C ILE A 11 10.50 -15.00 2.00
N VAL A 12 10.73 -13.91 2.72
CA VAL A 12 9.93 -12.67 2.61
C VAL A 12 10.77 -11.63 1.89
N VAL A 13 10.24 -11.13 0.76
CA VAL A 13 10.97 -10.22 -0.13
C VAL A 13 10.55 -8.79 0.13
N ALA A 14 11.52 -7.93 0.44
CA ALA A 14 11.36 -6.49 0.71
C ALA A 14 10.29 -6.19 1.78
N PRO A 15 10.47 -6.63 3.05
CA PRO A 15 9.49 -6.43 4.13
C PRO A 15 9.68 -5.10 4.87
N GLU A 16 9.99 -4.00 4.18
CA GLU A 16 10.33 -2.71 4.78
C GLU A 16 9.14 -1.95 5.37
N CYS A 17 7.92 -2.26 4.94
CA CYS A 17 6.71 -1.60 5.45
C CYS A 17 6.11 -2.30 6.68
N ILE A 18 5.16 -1.65 7.37
CA ILE A 18 4.53 -2.18 8.59
C ILE A 18 3.92 -3.57 8.35
N SER A 19 3.18 -3.75 7.27
CA SER A 19 2.56 -5.05 6.93
C SER A 19 3.60 -6.11 6.60
N GLY A 20 4.73 -5.74 5.98
CA GLY A 20 5.87 -6.63 5.75
C GLY A 20 6.50 -7.13 7.04
N GLN A 21 6.63 -6.27 8.04
CA GLN A 21 7.11 -6.65 9.37
C GLN A 21 6.13 -7.61 10.08
N LYS A 22 4.82 -7.33 9.98
CA LYS A 22 3.79 -8.25 10.51
C LYS A 22 3.79 -9.61 9.82
N LEU A 23 4.10 -9.64 8.53
CA LEU A 23 4.27 -10.87 7.78
C LEU A 23 5.47 -11.68 8.29
N LEU A 24 6.60 -11.03 8.61
CA LEU A 24 7.76 -11.69 9.23
C LEU A 24 7.41 -12.26 10.60
N GLU A 25 6.73 -11.49 11.46
CA GLU A 25 6.24 -11.95 12.76
C GLU A 25 5.37 -13.20 12.60
N SER A 26 4.41 -13.19 11.67
CA SER A 26 3.53 -14.32 11.39
C SER A 26 4.30 -15.53 10.87
N ALA A 27 5.23 -15.35 9.91
CA ALA A 27 6.08 -16.42 9.42
C ALA A 27 6.88 -17.08 10.55
N ARG A 28 7.39 -16.29 11.48
CA ARG A 28 8.17 -16.78 12.63
C ARG A 28 7.36 -17.67 13.56
N THR A 29 6.07 -17.36 13.80
CA THR A 29 5.20 -18.18 14.66
C THR A 29 4.96 -19.58 14.13
N THR A 30 5.19 -19.83 12.83
CA THR A 30 5.09 -21.17 12.25
C THR A 30 6.21 -22.10 12.69
N GLY A 31 7.30 -21.57 13.26
CA GLY A 31 8.51 -22.29 13.59
C GLY A 31 9.29 -22.77 12.35
N CYS A 32 9.09 -22.14 11.20
CA CYS A 32 9.90 -22.29 10.00
C CYS A 32 11.17 -21.43 10.08
N ARG A 33 12.16 -21.77 9.26
CA ARG A 33 13.28 -20.86 8.99
C ARG A 33 12.75 -19.65 8.19
N VAL A 34 13.09 -18.44 8.60
CA VAL A 34 12.65 -17.19 7.94
C VAL A 34 13.87 -16.45 7.38
N VAL A 35 13.85 -16.18 6.09
CA VAL A 35 14.87 -15.43 5.37
C VAL A 35 14.25 -14.16 4.80
N THR A 36 14.91 -13.02 4.98
CA THR A 36 14.54 -11.79 4.28
C THR A 36 15.46 -11.58 3.08
N ALA A 37 14.87 -11.14 1.98
CA ALA A 37 15.57 -10.91 0.73
C ALA A 37 15.11 -9.60 0.10
N ALA A 38 16.02 -8.83 -0.51
CA ALA A 38 15.65 -7.62 -1.24
C ALA A 38 16.63 -7.30 -2.37
N VAL A 39 16.12 -6.72 -3.44
CA VAL A 39 16.92 -6.01 -4.44
C VAL A 39 17.02 -4.56 -3.99
N VAL A 40 18.24 -4.12 -3.69
CA VAL A 40 18.51 -2.78 -3.15
C VAL A 40 19.61 -2.16 -3.97
N PRO A 41 19.32 -1.13 -4.79
CA PRO A 41 20.36 -0.39 -5.50
C PRO A 41 21.39 0.20 -4.53
N PRO A 42 22.68 0.25 -4.88
CA PRO A 42 23.74 0.71 -3.98
C PRO A 42 23.49 2.10 -3.38
N GLU A 43 22.84 2.98 -4.15
CA GLU A 43 22.52 4.35 -3.75
C GLU A 43 21.45 4.43 -2.64
N GLN A 44 20.75 3.33 -2.39
CA GLN A 44 19.66 3.23 -1.41
C GLN A 44 19.99 2.32 -0.23
N GLU A 45 21.14 1.68 -0.24
CA GLU A 45 21.50 0.68 0.77
C GLU A 45 21.37 1.23 2.19
N GLU A 46 21.81 2.46 2.44
CA GLU A 46 21.68 3.09 3.75
C GLU A 46 20.22 3.31 4.18
N ASN A 47 19.36 3.74 3.27
CA ASN A 47 17.97 4.06 3.59
C ASN A 47 17.11 2.81 3.85
N ILE A 48 17.28 1.77 3.05
CA ILE A 48 16.52 0.51 3.22
C ILE A 48 17.06 -0.28 4.41
N LEU A 49 18.36 -0.30 4.60
CA LEU A 49 18.98 -0.85 5.81
C LEU A 49 18.44 -0.19 7.07
N TRP A 50 18.26 1.13 7.02
CA TRP A 50 17.72 1.87 8.15
C TRP A 50 16.28 1.42 8.47
N HIS A 51 15.39 1.25 7.48
CA HIS A 51 14.02 0.77 7.70
C HIS A 51 13.97 -0.70 8.16
N LEU A 52 14.81 -1.57 7.64
CA LEU A 52 14.86 -2.98 8.05
C LEU A 52 15.57 -3.20 9.40
N VAL A 53 16.51 -2.33 9.78
CA VAL A 53 17.27 -2.43 11.04
C VAL A 53 16.73 -1.51 12.12
N SER A 54 16.20 -0.34 11.78
CA SER A 54 15.67 0.62 12.75
C SER A 54 14.20 0.40 13.11
N THR A 55 13.49 -0.43 12.35
CA THR A 55 12.23 -0.91 12.85
C THR A 55 12.56 -1.78 14.05
N PRO A 56 12.27 -1.40 15.30
CA PRO A 56 12.83 -2.02 16.49
C PRO A 56 12.15 -3.30 16.73
N LYS A 57 12.82 -4.26 16.14
CA LYS A 57 11.96 -5.26 16.40
C LYS A 57 12.88 -6.35 16.66
N ASP A 58 12.54 -7.03 17.49
CA ASP A 58 13.22 -8.16 18.05
C ASP A 58 14.30 -8.67 17.08
N PRO A 59 15.60 -8.67 17.43
CA PRO A 59 16.66 -9.26 16.61
C PRO A 59 16.40 -10.73 16.24
N GLY A 60 15.24 -11.29 16.58
CA GLY A 60 14.79 -12.63 16.28
C GLY A 60 13.74 -12.77 15.18
N THR A 61 13.37 -11.71 14.41
CA THR A 61 12.32 -11.80 13.39
C THR A 61 12.72 -12.59 12.12
N CYS A 62 14.00 -12.76 11.83
CA CYS A 62 14.48 -13.58 10.73
C CYS A 62 15.81 -14.27 11.05
N ASP A 63 16.10 -15.37 10.37
CA ASP A 63 17.32 -16.17 10.56
C ASP A 63 18.45 -15.74 9.62
N ARG A 64 18.12 -15.08 8.51
CA ARG A 64 19.08 -14.60 7.53
C ARG A 64 18.53 -13.37 6.78
N VAL A 65 19.41 -12.44 6.46
CA VAL A 65 19.12 -11.26 5.64
C VAL A 65 20.01 -11.27 4.42
N ILE A 66 19.45 -11.13 3.22
CA ILE A 66 20.17 -11.09 1.94
C ILE A 66 19.69 -9.91 1.12
N TRP A 67 20.57 -8.93 0.92
CA TRP A 67 20.35 -7.81 0.01
C TRP A 67 21.36 -7.82 -1.10
N ARG A 68 20.92 -7.50 -2.29
CA ARG A 68 21.75 -7.47 -3.48
C ARG A 68 21.32 -6.32 -4.39
N PRO A 69 22.26 -5.77 -5.19
CA PRO A 69 21.97 -4.63 -6.06
C PRO A 69 21.03 -4.94 -7.23
N ASP A 70 20.93 -6.21 -7.59
CA ASP A 70 20.14 -6.70 -8.71
C ASP A 70 19.55 -8.08 -8.42
N TYR A 71 18.61 -8.50 -9.25
CA TYR A 71 17.92 -9.78 -9.10
C TYR A 71 18.87 -10.98 -9.27
N GLU A 72 19.77 -10.94 -10.25
CA GLU A 72 20.65 -12.04 -10.58
C GLU A 72 21.59 -12.37 -9.40
N SER A 73 22.13 -11.35 -8.77
CA SER A 73 22.95 -11.52 -7.57
C SER A 73 22.13 -11.90 -6.33
N LEU A 74 20.85 -11.47 -6.25
CA LEU A 74 19.92 -11.91 -5.21
C LEU A 74 19.63 -13.40 -5.36
N GLU A 75 19.30 -13.84 -6.56
CA GLU A 75 19.05 -15.26 -6.88
C GLU A 75 20.27 -16.12 -6.55
N ALA A 76 21.46 -15.68 -6.93
CA ALA A 76 22.72 -16.36 -6.60
C ALA A 76 22.97 -16.41 -5.08
N GLY A 77 22.66 -15.33 -4.35
CA GLY A 77 22.77 -15.29 -2.89
C GLY A 77 21.82 -16.22 -2.15
N LEU A 78 20.71 -16.63 -2.79
CA LEU A 78 19.74 -17.58 -2.26
C LEU A 78 19.94 -19.02 -2.74
N ALA A 79 20.94 -19.29 -3.57
CA ALA A 79 21.12 -20.60 -4.21
C ALA A 79 21.39 -21.76 -3.22
N ASP A 80 21.85 -21.46 -2.03
CA ASP A 80 22.11 -22.42 -0.95
C ASP A 80 20.91 -22.67 -0.02
N GLU A 81 19.82 -21.89 -0.13
CA GLU A 81 18.62 -22.14 0.66
C GLU A 81 17.96 -23.47 0.24
N ARG A 82 17.54 -24.24 1.24
CA ARG A 82 16.94 -25.56 1.07
C ARG A 82 15.53 -25.59 1.65
N ASP A 83 14.75 -26.54 1.16
CA ASP A 83 13.38 -26.76 1.64
C ASP A 83 12.55 -25.48 1.64
N VAL A 84 12.70 -24.66 0.59
CA VAL A 84 11.91 -23.45 0.43
C VAL A 84 10.47 -23.85 0.16
N ILE A 85 9.55 -23.39 1.02
CA ILE A 85 8.11 -23.72 0.96
C ILE A 85 7.27 -22.52 0.55
N ALA A 86 7.78 -21.31 0.72
CA ALA A 86 7.08 -20.07 0.34
C ALA A 86 8.06 -18.95 0.00
N VAL A 87 7.71 -18.15 -0.99
CA VAL A 87 8.34 -16.87 -1.30
C VAL A 87 7.24 -15.82 -1.37
N ILE A 88 7.29 -14.82 -0.50
CA ILE A 88 6.17 -13.90 -0.23
C ILE A 88 6.61 -12.45 -0.45
N PRO A 89 5.89 -11.63 -1.24
CA PRO A 89 6.17 -10.21 -1.32
C PRO A 89 5.82 -9.53 0.01
N GLY A 90 6.79 -8.88 0.63
CA GLY A 90 6.61 -8.14 1.88
C GLY A 90 6.12 -6.71 1.65
N SER A 91 6.36 -6.16 0.46
CA SER A 91 5.91 -4.83 0.05
C SER A 91 5.70 -4.76 -1.46
N GLU A 92 5.33 -3.56 -1.92
CA GLU A 92 5.16 -3.26 -3.35
C GLU A 92 6.44 -3.57 -4.16
N PHE A 93 7.60 -3.27 -3.62
CA PHE A 93 8.90 -3.44 -4.28
C PHE A 93 9.38 -4.89 -4.31
N GLY A 94 8.84 -5.71 -3.43
CA GLY A 94 9.12 -7.14 -3.38
C GLY A 94 8.37 -7.98 -4.42
N VAL A 95 7.32 -7.46 -5.05
CA VAL A 95 6.39 -8.24 -5.89
C VAL A 95 7.12 -8.96 -7.03
N GLU A 96 7.86 -8.23 -7.87
CA GLU A 96 8.52 -8.83 -9.04
C GLU A 96 9.57 -9.88 -8.65
N ALA A 97 10.43 -9.53 -7.68
CA ALA A 97 11.46 -10.45 -7.22
C ALA A 97 10.86 -11.69 -6.52
N ALA A 98 9.80 -11.53 -5.73
CA ALA A 98 9.13 -12.65 -5.09
C ALA A 98 8.50 -13.61 -6.11
N GLU A 99 7.86 -13.10 -7.15
CA GLU A 99 7.24 -13.93 -8.20
C GLU A 99 8.31 -14.70 -9.00
N ARG A 100 9.42 -14.05 -9.37
CA ARG A 100 10.55 -14.71 -10.05
C ARG A 100 11.20 -15.77 -9.17
N LEU A 101 11.43 -15.49 -7.88
CA LEU A 101 11.98 -16.45 -6.94
C LEU A 101 11.02 -17.60 -6.66
N ALA A 102 9.69 -17.35 -6.59
CA ALA A 102 8.71 -18.42 -6.42
C ALA A 102 8.76 -19.42 -7.58
N GLU A 103 8.85 -18.96 -8.84
CA GLU A 103 9.06 -19.83 -10.00
C GLU A 103 10.39 -20.58 -9.93
N ARG A 104 11.48 -19.92 -9.53
CA ARG A 104 12.81 -20.51 -9.37
C ARG A 104 12.85 -21.64 -8.36
N PHE A 105 12.14 -21.47 -7.23
CA PHE A 105 12.06 -22.51 -6.18
C PHE A 105 10.92 -23.53 -6.41
N GLY A 106 10.06 -23.32 -7.40
CA GLY A 106 8.94 -24.23 -7.70
C GLY A 106 7.84 -24.19 -6.62
N VAL A 107 7.65 -23.05 -5.95
CA VAL A 107 6.64 -22.86 -4.91
C VAL A 107 5.45 -22.03 -5.41
N CYS A 108 4.38 -21.94 -4.60
CA CYS A 108 3.19 -21.17 -4.93
C CYS A 108 3.52 -19.68 -5.13
N GLY A 109 2.91 -19.07 -6.15
CA GLY A 109 3.10 -17.66 -6.46
C GLY A 109 2.26 -17.19 -7.65
N ASN A 110 2.30 -15.90 -7.92
CA ASN A 110 1.73 -15.33 -9.14
C ASN A 110 2.73 -15.47 -10.29
N PRO A 111 2.27 -15.54 -11.57
CA PRO A 111 3.16 -15.78 -12.71
C PRO A 111 4.18 -14.65 -12.89
N ALA A 112 5.47 -14.94 -12.86
CA ALA A 112 6.54 -13.95 -13.05
C ALA A 112 6.51 -13.32 -14.45
N ALA A 113 6.10 -14.07 -15.47
CA ALA A 113 5.98 -13.58 -16.84
C ALA A 113 5.01 -12.38 -16.99
N THR A 114 4.14 -12.14 -16.02
CA THR A 114 3.16 -11.04 -16.01
C THR A 114 3.39 -10.06 -14.84
N SER A 115 4.51 -10.12 -14.12
CA SER A 115 4.82 -9.24 -12.99
C SER A 115 4.75 -7.75 -13.36
N ALA A 116 5.18 -7.38 -14.57
CA ALA A 116 5.10 -6.01 -15.06
C ALA A 116 3.67 -5.44 -15.01
N ILE A 117 2.63 -6.27 -15.23
CA ILE A 117 1.23 -5.83 -15.14
C ILE A 117 0.86 -5.40 -13.72
N ARG A 118 1.48 -6.00 -12.71
CA ARG A 118 1.23 -5.73 -11.29
C ARG A 118 2.12 -4.65 -10.70
N ARG A 119 3.11 -4.18 -11.46
CA ARG A 119 4.07 -3.17 -11.00
C ARG A 119 4.02 -1.88 -11.81
N ASN A 120 3.89 -2.00 -13.12
CA ASN A 120 3.90 -0.85 -14.02
C ASN A 120 2.48 -0.34 -14.26
N LYS A 121 2.19 0.89 -13.85
CA LYS A 121 0.86 1.51 -13.91
C LYS A 121 0.30 1.59 -15.33
N PHE A 122 1.16 1.74 -16.34
CA PHE A 122 0.73 1.76 -17.73
C PHE A 122 0.35 0.36 -18.23
N GLU A 123 1.18 -0.66 -17.98
CA GLU A 123 0.87 -2.05 -18.35
C GLU A 123 -0.36 -2.56 -17.57
N MET A 124 -0.50 -2.18 -16.31
CA MET A 124 -1.70 -2.44 -15.51
C MET A 124 -2.96 -1.89 -16.19
N LYS A 125 -2.96 -0.62 -16.60
CA LYS A 125 -4.12 0.01 -17.30
C LYS A 125 -4.43 -0.70 -18.62
N ARG A 126 -3.42 -1.14 -19.35
CA ARG A 126 -3.61 -1.94 -20.58
C ARG A 126 -4.31 -3.28 -20.30
N ALA A 127 -3.90 -3.97 -19.24
CA ALA A 127 -4.53 -5.24 -18.84
C ALA A 127 -5.97 -5.03 -18.37
N ILE A 128 -6.23 -3.97 -17.59
CA ILE A 128 -7.58 -3.57 -17.14
C ILE A 128 -8.49 -3.28 -18.35
N ALA A 129 -7.99 -2.50 -19.34
CA ALA A 129 -8.70 -2.20 -20.57
C ALA A 129 -9.01 -3.47 -21.37
N ALA A 130 -8.03 -4.37 -21.53
CA ALA A 130 -8.19 -5.63 -22.23
C ALA A 130 -9.26 -6.56 -21.59
N ALA A 131 -9.45 -6.44 -20.27
CA ALA A 131 -10.50 -7.14 -19.53
C ALA A 131 -11.87 -6.46 -19.62
N GLY A 132 -12.00 -5.36 -20.36
CA GLY A 132 -13.26 -4.60 -20.50
C GLY A 132 -13.70 -3.90 -19.21
N LEU A 133 -12.76 -3.56 -18.33
CA LEU A 133 -13.01 -2.78 -17.14
C LEU A 133 -12.77 -1.29 -17.39
N ASP A 134 -13.56 -0.45 -16.74
CA ASP A 134 -13.33 1.00 -16.79
C ASP A 134 -12.02 1.35 -16.06
N HIS A 135 -11.28 2.30 -16.61
CA HIS A 135 -9.95 2.70 -16.13
C HIS A 135 -9.66 4.13 -16.54
N ALA A 136 -8.73 4.78 -15.86
CA ALA A 136 -8.23 6.09 -16.28
C ALA A 136 -7.50 5.95 -17.64
N LYS A 137 -8.04 6.62 -18.67
CA LYS A 137 -7.43 6.65 -20.03
C LYS A 137 -6.14 7.46 -19.96
N GLY A 138 -5.08 6.92 -20.56
CA GLY A 138 -3.79 7.58 -20.50
C GLY A 138 -2.77 7.02 -21.48
N ALA A 139 -1.58 7.62 -21.46
CA ALA A 139 -0.44 7.20 -22.25
C ALA A 139 0.85 7.22 -21.45
N LEU A 140 1.82 6.43 -21.88
CA LEU A 140 3.21 6.51 -21.45
C LEU A 140 3.94 7.51 -22.35
N VAL A 141 4.46 8.59 -21.80
CA VAL A 141 5.13 9.68 -22.50
C VAL A 141 6.59 9.81 -22.07
N ARG A 142 7.47 10.20 -22.98
CA ARG A 142 8.91 10.31 -22.77
C ARG A 142 9.43 11.74 -22.80
N SER A 143 8.55 12.70 -23.07
CA SER A 143 8.87 14.13 -23.06
C SER A 143 7.66 14.97 -22.69
N THR A 144 7.92 16.22 -22.32
CA THR A 144 6.86 17.21 -22.06
C THR A 144 6.05 17.53 -23.31
N ASP A 145 6.67 17.54 -24.49
CA ASP A 145 5.97 17.81 -25.75
C ASP A 145 5.04 16.66 -26.12
N GLU A 146 5.51 15.41 -26.00
CA GLU A 146 4.67 14.22 -26.20
C GLU A 146 3.47 14.21 -25.23
N ALA A 147 3.68 14.62 -23.99
CA ALA A 147 2.60 14.73 -22.99
C ALA A 147 1.54 15.77 -23.40
N CYS A 148 1.99 16.96 -23.80
CA CYS A 148 1.09 18.04 -24.22
C CYS A 148 0.32 17.67 -25.49
N ASP A 149 0.98 17.06 -26.47
CA ASP A 149 0.35 16.61 -27.72
C ASP A 149 -0.70 15.52 -27.44
N TYR A 150 -0.38 14.56 -26.57
CA TYR A 150 -1.33 13.53 -26.18
C TYR A 150 -2.57 14.13 -25.50
N VAL A 151 -2.39 15.03 -24.51
CA VAL A 151 -3.51 15.66 -23.79
C VAL A 151 -4.38 16.46 -24.73
N ARG A 152 -3.80 17.30 -25.62
CA ARG A 152 -4.56 18.11 -26.60
C ARG A 152 -5.43 17.25 -27.52
N GLY A 153 -4.97 16.05 -27.88
CA GLY A 153 -5.69 15.18 -28.80
C GLY A 153 -6.69 14.22 -28.14
N ASN A 154 -6.53 13.94 -26.83
CA ASN A 154 -7.22 12.80 -26.23
C ASN A 154 -7.88 13.08 -24.87
N LEU A 155 -7.43 14.10 -24.11
CA LEU A 155 -7.88 14.34 -22.75
C LEU A 155 -8.28 15.81 -22.57
N ALA A 156 -8.98 16.09 -21.46
CA ALA A 156 -9.27 17.44 -20.99
C ALA A 156 -8.65 17.64 -19.60
N PHE A 157 -8.17 18.85 -19.32
CA PHE A 157 -7.72 19.19 -17.97
C PHE A 157 -8.87 19.21 -16.95
N PRO A 158 -8.61 18.83 -15.67
CA PRO A 158 -7.31 18.42 -15.15
C PRO A 158 -6.90 17.01 -15.57
N VAL A 159 -5.60 16.76 -15.63
CA VAL A 159 -5.01 15.44 -15.89
C VAL A 159 -4.06 15.06 -14.75
N MET A 160 -3.68 13.78 -14.69
CA MET A 160 -2.67 13.26 -13.76
C MET A 160 -1.38 12.96 -14.49
N ALA A 161 -0.24 13.29 -13.88
CA ALA A 161 1.08 12.86 -14.31
C ALA A 161 1.78 12.13 -13.16
N LYS A 162 2.33 10.93 -13.42
CA LYS A 162 2.92 10.08 -12.37
C LYS A 162 4.00 9.15 -12.94
N PRO A 163 4.91 8.63 -12.08
CA PRO A 163 5.84 7.58 -12.50
C PRO A 163 5.09 6.31 -12.96
N PRO A 164 5.60 5.56 -13.95
CA PRO A 164 5.04 4.27 -14.32
C PRO A 164 5.19 3.23 -13.21
N ASP A 165 6.30 3.27 -12.49
CA ASP A 165 6.60 2.44 -11.32
C ASP A 165 6.72 3.36 -10.10
N GLY A 166 6.29 2.93 -8.92
CA GLY A 166 6.37 3.75 -7.72
C GLY A 166 5.28 3.40 -6.71
N ALA A 167 5.36 3.98 -5.52
CA ALA A 167 4.41 3.79 -4.42
C ALA A 167 4.22 5.09 -3.63
N ALA A 168 3.32 5.10 -2.64
CA ALA A 168 3.09 6.20 -1.68
C ALA A 168 2.78 7.57 -2.32
N ALA A 169 2.18 7.60 -3.50
CA ALA A 169 1.85 8.81 -4.27
C ALA A 169 3.07 9.73 -4.56
N LEU A 170 4.31 9.21 -4.44
CA LEU A 170 5.52 9.98 -4.72
C LEU A 170 5.55 10.39 -6.20
N ASN A 171 5.81 11.67 -6.44
CA ASN A 171 5.84 12.26 -7.79
C ASN A 171 4.53 12.08 -8.59
N VAL A 172 3.39 12.01 -7.91
CA VAL A 172 2.05 12.03 -8.53
C VAL A 172 1.51 13.45 -8.53
N PHE A 173 1.15 13.99 -9.70
CA PHE A 173 0.74 15.38 -9.87
C PHE A 173 -0.63 15.47 -10.54
N LYS A 174 -1.51 16.32 -10.00
CA LYS A 174 -2.72 16.79 -10.67
C LYS A 174 -2.39 18.08 -11.40
N CYS A 175 -2.51 18.06 -12.72
CA CYS A 175 -2.18 19.18 -13.60
C CYS A 175 -3.47 19.84 -14.09
N ARG A 176 -3.63 21.13 -13.87
CA ARG A 176 -4.82 21.92 -14.22
C ARG A 176 -4.72 22.55 -15.60
N ASP A 177 -3.48 22.65 -16.10
CA ASP A 177 -3.15 23.24 -17.41
C ASP A 177 -1.84 22.66 -17.96
N GLU A 178 -1.47 23.12 -19.18
CA GLU A 178 -0.26 22.66 -19.86
C GLU A 178 1.03 23.08 -19.13
N VAL A 179 1.03 24.19 -18.42
CA VAL A 179 2.20 24.67 -17.69
C VAL A 179 2.49 23.75 -16.50
N GLU A 180 1.46 23.39 -15.75
CA GLU A 180 1.56 22.40 -14.65
C GLU A 180 1.96 21.04 -15.19
N LEU A 181 1.38 20.60 -16.31
CA LEU A 181 1.73 19.32 -16.96
C LEU A 181 3.21 19.22 -17.35
N ARG A 182 3.76 20.27 -18.00
CA ARG A 182 5.17 20.32 -18.36
C ARG A 182 6.10 20.21 -17.15
N LYS A 183 5.78 20.94 -16.07
CA LYS A 183 6.53 20.88 -14.81
C LYS A 183 6.47 19.49 -14.20
N ALA A 184 5.27 18.90 -14.14
CA ALA A 184 5.05 17.58 -13.56
C ALA A 184 5.82 16.48 -14.32
N VAL A 185 5.69 16.45 -15.64
CA VAL A 185 6.39 15.45 -16.48
C VAL A 185 7.91 15.62 -16.38
N SER A 186 8.43 16.86 -16.39
CA SER A 186 9.86 17.10 -16.18
C SER A 186 10.33 16.62 -14.80
N CYS A 187 9.51 16.81 -13.76
CA CYS A 187 9.80 16.32 -12.42
C CYS A 187 9.83 14.80 -12.39
N VAL A 188 8.80 14.14 -12.91
CA VAL A 188 8.72 12.67 -12.95
C VAL A 188 9.93 12.04 -13.65
N ILE A 189 10.30 12.55 -14.85
CA ILE A 189 11.39 11.99 -15.64
C ILE A 189 12.77 12.36 -15.06
N GLY A 190 12.87 13.43 -14.27
CA GLY A 190 14.15 13.95 -13.74
C GLY A 190 14.42 13.61 -12.27
N THR A 191 13.46 12.99 -11.56
CA THR A 191 13.59 12.76 -10.11
C THR A 191 13.61 11.27 -9.80
N PRO A 192 14.56 10.79 -8.98
CA PRO A 192 14.54 9.42 -8.51
C PRO A 192 13.24 9.06 -7.79
N ASP A 193 12.78 7.84 -7.97
CA ASP A 193 11.73 7.22 -7.14
C ASP A 193 12.24 6.91 -5.72
N GLY A 194 11.38 6.34 -4.88
CA GLY A 194 11.76 5.94 -3.51
C GLY A 194 12.93 4.95 -3.40
N TYR A 195 13.38 4.38 -4.54
CA TYR A 195 14.51 3.44 -4.64
C TYR A 195 15.67 3.97 -5.47
N GLY A 196 15.73 5.27 -5.73
CA GLY A 196 16.82 5.91 -6.46
C GLY A 196 16.78 5.70 -7.98
N LYS A 197 15.79 4.96 -8.51
CA LYS A 197 15.62 4.77 -9.96
C LYS A 197 15.01 6.03 -10.57
N ILE A 198 15.67 6.59 -11.58
CA ILE A 198 15.14 7.71 -12.35
C ILE A 198 14.24 7.16 -13.47
N PRO A 199 12.94 7.47 -13.48
CA PRO A 199 12.05 7.05 -14.54
C PRO A 199 12.43 7.71 -15.89
N HIS A 200 12.41 6.94 -16.96
CA HIS A 200 12.65 7.43 -18.34
C HIS A 200 11.36 7.82 -19.07
N ALA A 201 10.22 7.71 -18.39
CA ALA A 201 8.91 8.02 -18.92
C ALA A 201 7.96 8.41 -17.78
N ALA A 202 6.87 9.08 -18.11
CA ALA A 202 5.76 9.38 -17.22
C ALA A 202 4.46 8.79 -17.78
N VAL A 203 3.54 8.40 -16.89
CA VAL A 203 2.15 8.11 -17.24
C VAL A 203 1.37 9.41 -17.14
N VAL A 204 0.71 9.80 -18.23
CA VAL A 204 -0.25 10.92 -18.24
C VAL A 204 -1.63 10.34 -18.49
N GLU A 205 -2.56 10.59 -17.57
CA GLU A 205 -3.90 10.02 -17.60
C GLU A 205 -4.99 11.03 -17.22
N GLU A 206 -6.24 10.73 -17.56
CA GLU A 206 -7.38 11.55 -17.15
C GLU A 206 -7.49 11.61 -15.62
N TYR A 207 -7.91 12.75 -15.12
CA TYR A 207 -8.29 12.87 -13.71
C TYR A 207 -9.67 12.27 -13.49
N ILE A 208 -9.77 11.29 -12.59
CA ILE A 208 -11.03 10.67 -12.21
C ILE A 208 -11.59 11.39 -10.97
N PRO A 209 -12.75 12.06 -11.08
CA PRO A 209 -13.44 12.60 -9.91
C PRO A 209 -14.15 11.48 -9.15
N GLY A 210 -14.43 11.70 -7.87
CA GLY A 210 -15.18 10.78 -7.02
C GLY A 210 -14.43 10.42 -5.76
N ASP A 211 -15.14 9.76 -4.86
CA ASP A 211 -14.60 9.30 -3.58
C ASP A 211 -13.65 8.13 -3.82
N GLU A 212 -12.60 8.08 -3.01
CA GLU A 212 -11.58 7.05 -3.11
C GLU A 212 -11.80 5.97 -2.07
N TYR A 213 -11.73 4.74 -2.56
CA TYR A 213 -11.86 3.55 -1.75
C TYR A 213 -10.67 2.64 -1.98
N VAL A 214 -10.29 1.95 -0.92
CA VAL A 214 -9.41 0.81 -1.00
C VAL A 214 -10.22 -0.45 -0.75
N VAL A 215 -10.12 -1.39 -1.67
CA VAL A 215 -10.71 -2.72 -1.52
C VAL A 215 -9.57 -3.71 -1.40
N ASN A 216 -9.41 -4.30 -0.23
CA ASN A 216 -8.46 -5.37 -0.01
C ASN A 216 -9.11 -6.72 -0.33
N LEU A 217 -8.36 -7.55 -1.04
CA LEU A 217 -8.81 -8.86 -1.50
C LEU A 217 -7.82 -9.92 -1.07
N PHE A 218 -8.32 -11.15 -0.97
CA PHE A 218 -7.49 -12.32 -0.69
C PHE A 218 -7.93 -13.50 -1.54
N GLY A 219 -7.01 -14.02 -2.36
CA GLY A 219 -7.23 -15.18 -3.21
C GLY A 219 -6.47 -16.41 -2.73
N ASP A 220 -7.11 -17.56 -2.81
CA ASP A 220 -6.45 -18.86 -2.70
C ASP A 220 -6.83 -19.76 -3.90
N ALA A 221 -6.41 -21.02 -3.91
CA ALA A 221 -6.63 -21.94 -5.02
C ALA A 221 -8.13 -22.11 -5.39
N ASP A 222 -9.03 -21.94 -4.42
CA ASP A 222 -10.44 -22.27 -4.55
C ASP A 222 -11.33 -21.02 -4.68
N ARG A 223 -10.92 -19.87 -4.14
CA ARG A 223 -11.79 -18.70 -3.97
C ARG A 223 -11.05 -17.37 -3.93
N LEU A 224 -11.82 -16.30 -4.09
CA LEU A 224 -11.41 -14.92 -3.93
C LEU A 224 -12.43 -14.21 -3.04
N VAL A 225 -11.96 -13.56 -1.99
CA VAL A 225 -12.80 -12.83 -1.01
C VAL A 225 -12.34 -11.39 -0.87
N VAL A 226 -13.28 -10.48 -0.59
CA VAL A 226 -12.96 -9.12 -0.13
C VAL A 226 -12.75 -9.18 1.38
N THR A 227 -11.58 -8.77 1.84
CA THR A 227 -11.20 -8.80 3.26
C THR A 227 -11.57 -7.54 4.00
N SER A 228 -11.50 -6.39 3.34
CA SER A 228 -11.87 -5.09 3.91
C SER A 228 -12.18 -4.08 2.81
N VAL A 229 -12.99 -3.09 3.14
CA VAL A 229 -13.22 -1.88 2.33
C VAL A 229 -12.87 -0.68 3.19
N TRP A 230 -12.07 0.23 2.66
CA TRP A 230 -11.70 1.48 3.32
C TRP A 230 -12.16 2.65 2.47
N ARG A 231 -12.81 3.63 3.09
CA ARG A 231 -13.16 4.91 2.48
C ARG A 231 -12.18 5.96 2.95
N TYR A 232 -11.59 6.69 1.99
CA TYR A 232 -10.59 7.71 2.24
C TYR A 232 -11.17 9.10 2.06
N GLU A 233 -10.97 9.94 3.05
CA GLU A 233 -11.28 11.37 2.98
C GLU A 233 -10.00 12.17 2.82
N TRP A 234 -9.92 12.94 1.75
CA TRP A 234 -8.76 13.80 1.50
C TRP A 234 -8.77 15.04 2.38
N SER A 235 -7.59 15.47 2.80
CA SER A 235 -7.41 16.74 3.49
C SER A 235 -7.93 17.90 2.62
N ARG A 236 -8.62 18.85 3.28
CA ARG A 236 -9.07 20.08 2.66
C ARG A 236 -8.13 21.26 2.93
N THR A 237 -7.01 21.02 3.58
CA THR A 237 -6.02 22.05 3.87
C THR A 237 -5.15 22.30 2.64
N PRO A 238 -4.85 23.58 2.28
CA PRO A 238 -4.13 23.91 1.05
C PRO A 238 -2.69 23.37 0.97
N TYR A 239 -2.08 23.07 2.10
CA TYR A 239 -0.70 22.55 2.20
C TYR A 239 -0.63 21.02 2.30
N ALA A 240 -1.78 20.36 2.44
CA ALA A 240 -1.86 18.91 2.65
C ALA A 240 -2.96 18.29 1.76
N ASP A 241 -3.15 18.78 0.55
CA ASP A 241 -4.17 18.32 -0.40
C ASP A 241 -3.88 16.92 -0.98
N ARG A 242 -2.76 16.31 -0.60
CA ARG A 242 -2.32 14.96 -0.98
C ARG A 242 -2.22 14.00 0.20
N ILE A 243 -2.82 14.37 1.33
CA ILE A 243 -2.83 13.58 2.57
C ILE A 243 -4.25 13.14 2.83
N TYR A 244 -4.43 11.87 3.18
CA TYR A 244 -5.70 11.39 3.71
C TYR A 244 -5.93 12.06 5.07
N TRP A 245 -7.16 12.55 5.28
CA TRP A 245 -7.54 13.22 6.52
C TRP A 245 -8.11 12.23 7.50
N ASN A 246 -9.06 11.44 7.00
CA ASN A 246 -9.66 10.32 7.73
C ASN A 246 -9.76 9.10 6.83
N GLU A 247 -9.68 7.93 7.44
CA GLU A 247 -9.87 6.65 6.78
C GLU A 247 -10.88 5.84 7.59
N PHE A 248 -11.90 5.28 6.94
CA PHE A 248 -12.99 4.53 7.59
C PHE A 248 -13.01 3.10 7.09
N LEU A 249 -13.04 2.15 8.04
CA LEU A 249 -13.31 0.75 7.72
C LEU A 249 -14.81 0.55 7.53
N GLU A 250 -15.18 0.16 6.33
CA GLU A 250 -16.56 -0.08 5.91
C GLU A 250 -16.89 -1.58 5.88
N ASP A 251 -18.18 -1.91 5.96
CA ASP A 251 -18.64 -3.29 5.85
C ASP A 251 -18.65 -3.74 4.39
N PRO A 252 -17.81 -4.73 3.98
CA PRO A 252 -17.79 -5.21 2.61
C PRO A 252 -19.12 -5.89 2.18
N ASP A 253 -19.94 -6.30 3.14
CA ASP A 253 -21.28 -6.90 2.86
C ASP A 253 -22.39 -5.83 2.73
N ASP A 254 -22.09 -4.53 2.96
CA ASP A 254 -23.07 -3.47 2.73
C ASP A 254 -23.41 -3.39 1.23
N PRO A 255 -24.71 -3.45 0.86
CA PRO A 255 -25.14 -3.34 -0.54
C PRO A 255 -24.63 -2.09 -1.27
N ALA A 256 -24.32 -1.01 -0.54
CA ALA A 256 -23.73 0.22 -1.11
C ALA A 256 -22.38 -0.04 -1.78
N PHE A 257 -21.62 -1.05 -1.33
CA PHE A 257 -20.32 -1.41 -1.87
C PHE A 257 -20.33 -2.60 -2.84
N ALA A 258 -21.49 -3.17 -3.14
CA ALA A 258 -21.60 -4.37 -3.98
C ALA A 258 -20.98 -4.20 -5.37
N GLU A 259 -21.21 -3.05 -6.03
CA GLU A 259 -20.61 -2.74 -7.33
C GLU A 259 -19.10 -2.58 -7.23
N LEU A 260 -18.62 -1.88 -6.20
CA LEU A 260 -17.21 -1.66 -5.92
C LEU A 260 -16.46 -2.99 -5.70
N CYS A 261 -17.01 -3.86 -4.83
CA CYS A 261 -16.46 -5.18 -4.54
C CYS A 261 -16.46 -6.09 -5.78
N SER A 262 -17.55 -6.05 -6.57
CA SER A 262 -17.64 -6.80 -7.84
C SER A 262 -16.57 -6.33 -8.85
N TYR A 263 -16.38 -5.03 -8.98
CA TYR A 263 -15.35 -4.46 -9.83
C TYR A 263 -13.95 -4.88 -9.35
N ALA A 264 -13.66 -4.79 -8.04
CA ALA A 264 -12.38 -5.18 -7.45
C ALA A 264 -12.06 -6.67 -7.68
N ASN A 265 -13.05 -7.56 -7.58
CA ASN A 265 -12.90 -8.98 -7.89
C ASN A 265 -12.52 -9.24 -9.38
N ARG A 266 -13.08 -8.46 -10.29
CA ARG A 266 -12.72 -8.54 -11.72
C ARG A 266 -11.34 -7.95 -11.96
N LEU A 267 -11.00 -6.87 -11.28
CA LEU A 267 -9.69 -6.21 -11.34
C LEU A 267 -8.56 -7.15 -10.90
N TYR A 268 -8.73 -7.85 -9.78
CA TYR A 268 -7.77 -8.84 -9.28
C TYR A 268 -7.40 -9.86 -10.36
N ARG A 269 -8.40 -10.39 -11.06
CA ARG A 269 -8.18 -11.36 -12.14
C ARG A 269 -7.59 -10.73 -13.39
N ALA A 270 -8.01 -9.52 -13.72
CA ALA A 270 -7.56 -8.80 -14.92
C ALA A 270 -6.05 -8.53 -14.93
N VAL A 271 -5.47 -8.26 -13.75
CA VAL A 271 -4.02 -8.05 -13.60
C VAL A 271 -3.23 -9.36 -13.38
N GLY A 272 -3.90 -10.51 -13.49
CA GLY A 272 -3.28 -11.82 -13.43
C GLY A 272 -2.88 -12.26 -12.02
N ILE A 273 -3.43 -11.67 -10.96
CA ILE A 273 -3.25 -12.18 -9.60
C ILE A 273 -4.06 -13.47 -9.46
N ARG A 274 -3.44 -14.50 -8.93
CA ARG A 274 -4.05 -15.84 -8.73
C ARG A 274 -4.07 -16.25 -7.26
N LEU A 275 -3.14 -15.71 -6.48
CA LEU A 275 -2.87 -16.14 -5.12
C LEU A 275 -2.47 -14.96 -4.24
N GLY A 276 -2.91 -14.99 -3.00
CA GLY A 276 -2.50 -14.05 -1.96
C GLY A 276 -3.34 -12.77 -1.89
N PRO A 277 -2.90 -11.84 -1.04
CA PRO A 277 -3.57 -10.56 -0.84
C PRO A 277 -3.39 -9.62 -2.03
N ALA A 278 -4.36 -8.72 -2.19
CA ALA A 278 -4.25 -7.60 -3.09
C ALA A 278 -4.87 -6.34 -2.47
N HIS A 279 -4.28 -5.21 -2.80
CA HIS A 279 -4.68 -3.88 -2.35
C HIS A 279 -5.09 -3.07 -3.57
N ALA A 280 -6.39 -2.82 -3.75
CA ALA A 280 -6.95 -2.14 -4.90
C ALA A 280 -7.43 -0.74 -4.54
N GLU A 281 -6.85 0.29 -5.15
CA GLU A 281 -7.27 1.68 -5.06
C GLU A 281 -8.27 1.98 -6.18
N ILE A 282 -9.50 2.35 -5.82
CA ILE A 282 -10.60 2.51 -6.75
C ILE A 282 -11.34 3.80 -6.42
N LYS A 283 -11.61 4.62 -7.44
CA LYS A 283 -12.51 5.76 -7.30
C LYS A 283 -13.93 5.41 -7.73
N LEU A 284 -14.89 5.72 -6.88
CA LEU A 284 -16.30 5.64 -7.24
C LEU A 284 -16.69 6.94 -7.95
N SER A 285 -16.61 6.89 -9.27
CA SER A 285 -16.86 8.04 -10.15
C SER A 285 -18.33 8.07 -10.61
N PRO A 286 -18.81 9.18 -11.22
CA PRO A 286 -20.15 9.23 -11.84
C PRO A 286 -20.41 8.17 -12.90
N ARG A 287 -19.37 7.53 -13.46
CA ARG A 287 -19.47 6.43 -14.42
C ARG A 287 -19.27 5.05 -13.79
N GLY A 288 -19.27 4.97 -12.46
CA GLY A 288 -19.04 3.76 -11.69
C GLY A 288 -17.58 3.65 -11.19
N PRO A 289 -17.20 2.46 -10.69
CA PRO A 289 -15.85 2.21 -10.15
C PRO A 289 -14.77 2.30 -11.24
N VAL A 290 -13.67 2.99 -10.93
CA VAL A 290 -12.52 3.17 -11.81
C VAL A 290 -11.24 2.88 -11.05
N ALA A 291 -10.43 1.91 -11.50
CA ALA A 291 -9.18 1.56 -10.84
C ALA A 291 -8.12 2.64 -11.00
N MET A 292 -7.54 3.04 -9.87
CA MET A 292 -6.32 3.85 -9.83
C MET A 292 -5.10 2.95 -9.88
N GLU A 293 -5.06 1.93 -9.01
CA GLU A 293 -3.95 0.98 -8.89
C GLU A 293 -4.43 -0.32 -8.22
N ILE A 294 -3.69 -1.42 -8.39
CA ILE A 294 -3.81 -2.63 -7.59
C ILE A 294 -2.43 -3.24 -7.37
N GLY A 295 -2.04 -3.43 -6.10
CA GLY A 295 -0.80 -4.10 -5.71
C GLY A 295 -1.05 -5.55 -5.30
N ALA A 296 -0.20 -6.49 -5.72
CA ALA A 296 -0.28 -7.90 -5.39
C ALA A 296 0.43 -8.22 -4.06
N ARG A 297 0.01 -7.54 -2.99
CA ARG A 297 0.59 -7.64 -1.64
C ARG A 297 -0.39 -7.16 -0.59
N ILE A 298 -0.06 -7.36 0.69
CA ILE A 298 -0.79 -6.75 1.80
C ILE A 298 -0.65 -5.21 1.70
N MET A 299 -1.69 -4.48 2.04
CA MET A 299 -1.66 -3.02 2.17
C MET A 299 -0.48 -2.56 3.04
N GLY A 300 0.28 -1.55 2.59
CA GLY A 300 1.59 -1.21 3.17
C GLY A 300 1.55 -0.53 4.54
N CYS A 301 0.43 0.09 4.90
CA CYS A 301 0.25 0.82 6.15
C CYS A 301 -0.33 -0.05 7.28
N ALA A 302 -0.56 0.56 8.43
CA ALA A 302 -1.09 -0.11 9.62
C ALA A 302 -2.54 -0.58 9.48
N ASN A 303 -3.30 -0.03 8.51
CA ASN A 303 -4.74 -0.28 8.35
C ASN A 303 -5.08 -1.77 8.30
N GLU A 304 -4.33 -2.59 7.56
CA GLU A 304 -4.62 -4.02 7.48
C GLU A 304 -4.39 -4.74 8.83
N THR A 305 -3.42 -4.29 9.60
CA THR A 305 -3.20 -4.77 10.98
C THR A 305 -4.38 -4.40 11.88
N PHE A 306 -4.90 -3.17 11.73
CA PHE A 306 -6.07 -2.71 12.50
C PHE A 306 -7.39 -3.24 11.92
N ALA A 307 -7.47 -3.56 10.64
CA ALA A 307 -8.59 -4.30 10.08
C ALA A 307 -8.83 -5.62 10.83
N HIS A 308 -7.77 -6.26 11.36
CA HIS A 308 -7.91 -7.40 12.26
C HIS A 308 -8.83 -7.11 13.46
N ALA A 309 -8.71 -5.94 14.09
CA ALA A 309 -9.56 -5.56 15.21
C ALA A 309 -11.03 -5.39 14.80
N GLY A 310 -11.29 -4.83 13.61
CA GLY A 310 -12.65 -4.62 13.10
C GLY A 310 -13.27 -5.84 12.42
N MET A 311 -12.46 -6.64 11.70
CA MET A 311 -12.89 -7.76 10.86
C MET A 311 -12.60 -9.15 11.46
N CYS A 312 -11.77 -9.24 12.51
CA CYS A 312 -11.25 -10.51 13.10
C CYS A 312 -10.53 -11.40 12.06
N LEU A 313 -9.70 -10.81 11.21
CA LEU A 313 -8.92 -11.51 10.19
C LEU A 313 -7.42 -11.38 10.47
N ASP A 314 -6.69 -12.47 10.39
CA ASP A 314 -5.22 -12.46 10.44
C ASP A 314 -4.64 -12.58 9.02
N VAL A 315 -4.73 -11.49 8.25
CA VAL A 315 -4.28 -11.46 6.86
C VAL A 315 -2.79 -11.81 6.71
N PRO A 316 -1.86 -11.37 7.57
CA PRO A 316 -0.47 -11.80 7.52
C PRO A 316 -0.30 -13.31 7.67
N MET A 317 -0.94 -13.96 8.63
CA MET A 317 -0.86 -15.40 8.81
C MET A 317 -1.51 -16.16 7.66
N GLU A 318 -2.67 -15.70 7.18
CA GLU A 318 -3.33 -16.32 6.02
C GLU A 318 -2.47 -16.18 4.75
N THR A 319 -1.72 -15.07 4.63
CA THR A 319 -0.74 -14.89 3.55
C THR A 319 0.39 -15.90 3.64
N VAL A 320 0.95 -16.17 4.82
CA VAL A 320 1.93 -17.25 5.00
C VAL A 320 1.36 -18.60 4.59
N LYS A 321 0.13 -18.92 5.04
CA LYS A 321 -0.52 -20.20 4.69
C LYS A 321 -0.71 -20.36 3.19
N VAL A 322 -1.25 -19.33 2.52
CA VAL A 322 -1.59 -19.43 1.10
C VAL A 322 -0.36 -19.54 0.21
N PHE A 323 0.73 -18.84 0.52
CA PHE A 323 1.97 -18.99 -0.25
C PHE A 323 2.70 -20.31 0.04
N ALA A 324 2.54 -20.87 1.24
CA ALA A 324 3.15 -22.16 1.59
C ALA A 324 2.35 -23.37 1.09
N THR A 325 1.04 -23.26 0.87
CA THR A 325 0.16 -24.42 0.63
C THR A 325 -0.82 -24.24 -0.53
N GLY A 326 -0.97 -23.04 -1.06
CA GLY A 326 -2.01 -22.68 -2.01
C GLY A 326 -3.40 -22.46 -1.38
N ARG A 327 -3.55 -22.65 -0.07
CA ARG A 327 -4.83 -22.61 0.67
C ARG A 327 -4.77 -21.70 1.88
N SER A 328 -5.96 -21.22 2.31
CA SER A 328 -6.11 -20.38 3.49
C SER A 328 -7.30 -20.82 4.35
N ASP A 329 -7.32 -20.34 5.60
CA ASP A 329 -8.48 -20.43 6.48
C ASP A 329 -9.34 -19.16 6.44
N MET A 330 -9.09 -18.29 5.45
CA MET A 330 -9.85 -17.06 5.27
C MET A 330 -11.36 -17.37 5.21
N PRO A 331 -12.23 -16.68 5.96
CA PRO A 331 -13.67 -16.93 5.90
C PRO A 331 -14.21 -16.54 4.52
N GLU A 332 -15.27 -17.25 4.07
CA GLU A 332 -15.92 -16.95 2.78
C GLU A 332 -16.53 -15.56 2.73
N ARG A 333 -17.01 -15.08 3.88
CA ARG A 333 -17.63 -13.76 4.06
C ARG A 333 -17.05 -13.11 5.30
N PRO A 334 -15.99 -12.34 5.16
CA PRO A 334 -15.53 -11.47 6.23
C PRO A 334 -16.64 -10.51 6.65
N ARG A 335 -16.79 -10.28 7.95
CA ARG A 335 -17.86 -9.41 8.48
C ARG A 335 -17.27 -8.37 9.39
N LEU A 336 -17.71 -7.15 9.20
CA LEU A 336 -17.41 -6.07 10.13
C LEU A 336 -17.98 -6.40 11.52
N ARG A 337 -17.13 -6.36 12.54
CA ARG A 337 -17.47 -6.54 13.95
C ARG A 337 -17.59 -5.22 14.67
N GLU A 338 -16.63 -4.35 14.41
CA GLU A 338 -16.55 -3.01 15.00
C GLU A 338 -16.04 -2.04 13.92
N ARG A 339 -16.59 -0.85 13.90
CA ARG A 339 -16.15 0.20 12.99
C ARG A 339 -14.86 0.80 13.49
N LEU A 340 -13.94 1.05 12.59
CA LEU A 340 -12.67 1.72 12.84
C LEU A 340 -12.57 2.97 11.99
N ALA A 341 -11.91 3.98 12.53
CA ALA A 341 -11.45 5.12 11.75
C ALA A 341 -10.04 5.51 12.16
N TYR A 342 -9.28 6.02 11.21
CA TYR A 342 -7.97 6.59 11.43
C TYR A 342 -7.99 8.08 11.13
N ALA A 343 -7.50 8.88 12.06
CA ALA A 343 -7.23 10.32 11.86
C ALA A 343 -5.75 10.49 11.57
N THR A 344 -5.40 10.93 10.36
CA THR A 344 -4.03 11.36 10.04
C THR A 344 -3.77 12.73 10.64
N LEU A 345 -2.64 12.89 11.32
CA LEU A 345 -2.23 14.10 12.03
C LEU A 345 -0.95 14.66 11.42
N PRO A 346 -1.03 15.38 10.27
CA PRO A 346 0.14 15.88 9.58
C PRO A 346 0.87 16.96 10.37
N TYR A 347 2.18 17.04 10.19
CA TYR A 347 2.96 18.16 10.67
C TYR A 347 2.60 19.43 9.87
N VAL A 348 2.26 20.50 10.58
CA VAL A 348 1.79 21.76 9.95
C VAL A 348 2.80 22.89 10.06
N ALA A 349 3.90 22.68 10.79
CA ALA A 349 4.93 23.68 11.03
C ALA A 349 6.33 23.08 10.91
N GLU A 350 7.33 23.93 10.62
CA GLU A 350 8.75 23.58 10.66
C GLU A 350 9.34 24.06 11.97
N GLY A 351 10.18 23.23 12.61
CA GLY A 351 10.91 23.58 13.82
C GLY A 351 11.31 22.40 14.67
N THR A 352 11.83 22.69 15.86
CA THR A 352 12.10 21.68 16.89
C THR A 352 10.91 21.50 17.77
N VAL A 353 10.42 20.29 17.91
CA VAL A 353 9.26 19.95 18.75
C VAL A 353 9.54 20.28 20.21
N THR A 354 8.65 21.04 20.83
CA THR A 354 8.72 21.40 22.25
C THR A 354 7.65 20.70 23.09
N GLY A 355 6.57 20.26 22.45
CA GLY A 355 5.50 19.53 23.12
C GLY A 355 4.41 19.06 22.16
N ILE A 356 3.56 18.18 22.67
CA ILE A 356 2.36 17.69 22.00
C ILE A 356 1.17 17.96 22.91
N ARG A 357 0.15 18.65 22.42
CA ARG A 357 -1.06 18.97 23.17
C ARG A 357 -2.28 18.24 22.64
N GLY A 358 -3.29 18.11 23.49
CA GLY A 358 -4.59 17.54 23.18
C GLY A 358 -4.68 16.03 23.34
N MET A 359 -3.55 15.32 23.55
CA MET A 359 -3.57 13.86 23.68
C MET A 359 -4.27 13.36 24.94
N ASP A 360 -4.31 14.14 26.01
CA ASP A 360 -5.08 13.85 27.21
C ASP A 360 -6.59 13.83 26.92
N VAL A 361 -7.08 14.80 26.14
CA VAL A 361 -8.48 14.87 25.70
C VAL A 361 -8.78 13.70 24.74
N ILE A 362 -7.90 13.44 23.77
CA ILE A 362 -8.07 12.38 22.78
C ILE A 362 -8.13 11.01 23.44
N ARG A 363 -7.21 10.71 24.37
CA ARG A 363 -7.19 9.45 25.12
C ARG A 363 -8.41 9.25 26.03
N ALA A 364 -9.10 10.33 26.39
CA ALA A 364 -10.34 10.29 27.17
C ALA A 364 -11.60 10.07 26.32
N LEU A 365 -11.51 10.10 24.99
CA LEU A 365 -12.65 9.86 24.11
C LEU A 365 -13.16 8.41 24.25
N PRO A 366 -14.46 8.18 24.31
CA PRO A 366 -15.03 6.83 24.39
C PRO A 366 -14.61 5.90 23.22
N THR A 367 -14.31 6.49 22.07
CA THR A 367 -13.91 5.79 20.86
C THR A 367 -12.41 5.59 20.72
N PHE A 368 -11.59 6.18 21.58
CA PHE A 368 -10.14 6.05 21.49
C PHE A 368 -9.71 4.58 21.54
N PHE A 369 -8.92 4.17 20.56
CA PHE A 369 -8.41 2.81 20.48
C PHE A 369 -6.90 2.74 20.69
N CYS A 370 -6.14 3.46 19.87
CA CYS A 370 -4.69 3.62 20.05
C CYS A 370 -4.16 4.81 19.26
N GLU A 371 -2.88 5.10 19.40
CA GLU A 371 -2.19 6.20 18.73
C GLU A 371 -0.87 5.76 18.13
N GLU A 372 -0.48 6.46 17.07
CA GLU A 372 0.84 6.39 16.45
C GLU A 372 1.46 7.78 16.54
N LEU A 373 2.42 7.96 17.43
CA LEU A 373 3.08 9.23 17.68
C LEU A 373 4.61 9.03 17.74
N PRO A 374 5.26 8.82 16.59
CA PRO A 374 6.71 8.60 16.53
C PRO A 374 7.53 9.88 16.67
N VAL A 375 6.97 10.95 17.20
CA VAL A 375 7.60 12.25 17.41
C VAL A 375 7.68 12.59 18.88
N SER A 376 8.80 13.19 19.29
CA SER A 376 9.09 13.54 20.68
C SER A 376 9.66 14.96 20.79
N PRO A 377 9.57 15.60 21.97
CA PRO A 377 10.28 16.85 22.21
C PRO A 377 11.77 16.71 21.92
N GLY A 378 12.30 17.65 21.14
CA GLY A 378 13.68 17.66 20.63
C GLY A 378 13.82 17.21 19.18
N ASP A 379 12.83 16.53 18.59
CA ASP A 379 12.85 16.15 17.20
C ASP A 379 12.67 17.36 16.29
N ARG A 380 13.34 17.36 15.15
CA ARG A 380 13.13 18.37 14.12
C ARG A 380 12.12 17.87 13.10
N ILE A 381 11.07 18.65 12.86
CA ILE A 381 10.01 18.33 11.90
C ILE A 381 9.90 19.42 10.83
N ALA A 382 9.32 19.05 9.70
CA ALA A 382 8.90 19.96 8.63
C ALA A 382 7.44 19.67 8.25
N PRO A 383 6.71 20.60 7.62
CA PRO A 383 5.33 20.38 7.20
C PRO A 383 5.22 19.16 6.28
N SER A 384 4.28 18.26 6.60
CA SER A 384 3.97 17.10 5.79
C SER A 384 3.36 17.53 4.45
N ARG A 385 3.93 17.06 3.35
CA ARG A 385 3.49 17.34 1.97
C ARG A 385 2.91 16.12 1.28
N TYR A 386 3.31 14.93 1.75
CA TYR A 386 2.91 13.63 1.21
C TYR A 386 2.54 12.70 2.36
N LEU A 387 1.86 11.61 2.01
CA LEU A 387 1.37 10.64 3.00
C LEU A 387 2.50 9.98 3.80
N ASP A 388 3.62 9.69 3.16
CA ASP A 388 4.81 9.09 3.79
C ASP A 388 5.58 10.04 4.74
N GLU A 389 5.24 11.33 4.73
CA GLU A 389 5.73 12.32 5.71
C GLU A 389 4.78 12.45 6.92
N CYS A 390 3.64 11.72 6.93
CA CYS A 390 2.62 11.77 7.98
C CYS A 390 2.70 10.53 8.84
N HIS A 391 3.47 10.60 9.90
CA HIS A 391 3.66 9.45 10.79
C HIS A 391 2.82 9.49 12.05
N CYS A 392 2.13 10.61 12.34
CA CYS A 392 1.23 10.73 13.48
C CYS A 392 -0.20 10.41 13.11
N GLY A 393 -0.88 9.69 13.98
CA GLY A 393 -2.29 9.40 13.83
C GLY A 393 -2.94 8.82 15.06
N VAL A 394 -4.26 8.76 15.02
CA VAL A 394 -5.09 8.20 16.09
C VAL A 394 -6.11 7.25 15.49
N TRP A 395 -6.19 6.07 16.05
CA TRP A 395 -7.20 5.08 15.75
C TRP A 395 -8.38 5.22 16.71
N LEU A 396 -9.58 5.28 16.15
CA LEU A 396 -10.84 5.28 16.88
C LEU A 396 -11.63 4.02 16.54
N LYS A 397 -12.41 3.51 17.50
CA LYS A 397 -13.23 2.32 17.39
C LYS A 397 -14.60 2.58 18.02
N ALA A 398 -15.68 2.24 17.29
CA ALA A 398 -17.05 2.46 17.76
C ALA A 398 -18.05 1.46 17.18
N ALA A 399 -19.25 1.44 17.75
CA ALA A 399 -20.38 0.69 17.22
C ALA A 399 -20.99 1.38 15.99
N THR A 400 -20.94 2.71 15.93
CA THR A 400 -21.57 3.52 14.87
C THR A 400 -20.59 4.48 14.23
N GLU A 401 -20.80 4.80 12.95
CA GLU A 401 -20.02 5.80 12.23
C GLU A 401 -20.20 7.22 12.82
N ALA A 402 -21.42 7.53 13.29
CA ALA A 402 -21.71 8.83 13.89
C ALA A 402 -20.83 9.14 15.13
N GLU A 403 -20.52 8.10 15.93
CA GLU A 403 -19.59 8.24 17.06
C GLU A 403 -18.17 8.52 16.57
N LEU A 404 -17.70 7.82 15.52
CA LEU A 404 -16.39 8.05 14.93
C LEU A 404 -16.27 9.48 14.36
N VAL A 405 -17.23 9.90 13.55
CA VAL A 405 -17.25 11.24 12.93
C VAL A 405 -17.22 12.35 13.97
N ARG A 406 -18.03 12.22 15.05
CA ARG A 406 -18.02 13.17 16.16
C ARG A 406 -16.65 13.27 16.82
N ASP A 407 -16.04 12.14 17.13
CA ASP A 407 -14.78 12.13 17.89
C ASP A 407 -13.56 12.44 17.00
N LEU A 408 -13.59 12.11 15.70
CA LEU A 408 -12.60 12.57 14.72
C LEU A 408 -12.56 14.11 14.65
N ALA A 409 -13.72 14.76 14.70
CA ALA A 409 -13.76 16.24 14.75
C ALA A 409 -13.03 16.78 15.98
N VAL A 410 -13.21 16.17 17.16
CA VAL A 410 -12.50 16.52 18.38
C VAL A 410 -10.99 16.29 18.22
N VAL A 411 -10.57 15.13 17.68
CA VAL A 411 -9.16 14.82 17.46
C VAL A 411 -8.48 15.93 16.64
N HIS A 412 -9.05 16.30 15.51
CA HIS A 412 -8.47 17.34 14.65
C HIS A 412 -8.55 18.75 15.26
N GLU A 413 -9.52 19.01 16.12
CA GLU A 413 -9.66 20.30 16.81
C GLU A 413 -8.60 20.47 17.90
N VAL A 414 -8.30 19.45 18.69
CA VAL A 414 -7.46 19.59 19.90
C VAL A 414 -5.99 19.24 19.69
N PHE A 415 -5.66 18.39 18.73
CA PHE A 415 -4.29 17.93 18.50
C PHE A 415 -3.39 19.08 18.01
N ARG A 416 -2.27 19.30 18.66
CA ARG A 416 -1.26 20.29 18.23
C ARG A 416 0.14 19.78 18.56
N ILE A 417 1.06 19.96 17.63
CA ILE A 417 2.51 19.84 17.86
C ILE A 417 3.06 21.26 17.98
N GLU A 418 3.71 21.54 19.09
CA GLU A 418 4.36 22.83 19.37
C GLU A 418 5.82 22.77 18.90
N VAL A 419 6.27 23.81 18.19
CA VAL A 419 7.63 23.92 17.68
C VAL A 419 8.25 25.27 18.02
N LEU A 420 9.59 25.29 18.12
CA LEU A 420 10.43 26.48 18.14
C LEU A 420 11.21 26.64 16.85
#